data_a07aa71119e3ac6edac602bd3ba21178
#
_entry.id   a07aa71119e3ac6edac602bd3ba21178
#
_cell.length_a   1.000
_cell.length_b   1.000
_cell.length_c   1.000
_cell.angle_alpha   90.00
_cell.angle_beta   90.00
_cell.angle_gamma   90.00
#
_symmetry.space_group_name_H-M   'P 1'
#
loop_
_entity.id
_entity.type
_entity.pdbx_description
1 polymer ?
#
loop_
_entity_poly.entity_id
_entity_poly.type
_entity_poly.pdbx_seq_one_letter_code
_entity_poly.pdbx_strand_id
1 'polypeptide(L)'
;MTRYIDVNDLSYLVSQKGLQTCITEMADYIRADYLRWQDFEKCARLANHSPEGVIELMPVSDASLYAFKYVNGHPKNTQAGMLTVMAFGALGDVDTGKPVLLAEMTLTTAIRTAATSALVARYLARDNSRSMALIGNGSQSEFQALAFHTLLGINEIRLFDIDAKATAKLA
;
A
#
# COMPACT_ATOMS: atom_id res chain seq x y z
N MET A 1 -11.04 -6.83 24.02
CA MET A 1 -10.30 -7.95 23.39
C MET A 1 -9.58 -7.38 22.17
N THR A 2 -8.32 -7.76 21.91
CA THR A 2 -7.60 -7.39 20.70
C THR A 2 -8.20 -8.13 19.51
N ARG A 3 -8.42 -7.43 18.39
CA ARG A 3 -8.90 -8.05 17.13
C ARG A 3 -7.70 -8.53 16.32
N TYR A 4 -7.87 -9.65 15.63
CA TYR A 4 -6.89 -10.19 14.68
C TYR A 4 -7.53 -10.25 13.30
N ILE A 5 -6.80 -9.82 12.30
CA ILE A 5 -7.19 -9.90 10.89
C ILE A 5 -6.07 -10.62 10.16
N ASP A 6 -6.30 -11.82 9.71
CA ASP A 6 -5.36 -12.59 8.92
C ASP A 6 -5.51 -12.32 7.41
N VAL A 7 -4.73 -13.01 6.59
CA VAL A 7 -4.75 -12.87 5.13
C VAL A 7 -6.10 -13.26 4.52
N ASN A 8 -6.79 -14.25 5.08
CA ASN A 8 -8.07 -14.72 4.58
C ASN A 8 -9.17 -13.72 4.92
N ASP A 9 -9.17 -13.22 6.16
CA ASP A 9 -10.09 -12.17 6.60
C ASP A 9 -9.96 -10.92 5.73
N LEU A 10 -8.72 -10.46 5.48
CA LEU A 10 -8.47 -9.28 4.66
C LEU A 10 -8.88 -9.50 3.21
N SER A 11 -8.55 -10.66 2.63
CA SER A 11 -8.95 -11.03 1.27
C SER A 11 -10.48 -11.10 1.14
N TYR A 12 -11.16 -11.67 2.12
CA TYR A 12 -12.61 -11.70 2.17
C TYR A 12 -13.21 -10.29 2.23
N LEU A 13 -12.72 -9.43 3.13
CA LEU A 13 -13.17 -8.04 3.24
C LEU A 13 -13.01 -7.28 1.92
N VAL A 14 -11.85 -7.40 1.26
CA VAL A 14 -11.61 -6.77 -0.04
C VAL A 14 -12.51 -7.34 -1.12
N SER A 15 -12.77 -8.65 -1.14
CA SER A 15 -13.66 -9.27 -2.11
C SER A 15 -15.11 -8.82 -1.94
N GLN A 16 -15.59 -8.68 -0.70
CA GLN A 16 -16.94 -8.20 -0.42
C GLN A 16 -17.14 -6.73 -0.76
N LYS A 17 -16.12 -5.90 -0.52
CA LYS A 17 -16.21 -4.47 -0.74
C LYS A 17 -15.91 -4.06 -2.19
N GLY A 18 -15.14 -4.87 -2.88
CA GLY A 18 -14.58 -4.58 -4.20
C GLY A 18 -13.29 -3.77 -4.12
N LEU A 19 -12.28 -4.21 -4.88
CA LEU A 19 -10.94 -3.62 -4.84
C LEU A 19 -10.93 -2.14 -5.26
N GLN A 20 -11.74 -1.75 -6.24
CA GLN A 20 -11.86 -0.35 -6.67
C GLN A 20 -12.40 0.55 -5.55
N THR A 21 -13.40 0.08 -4.81
CA THR A 21 -13.94 0.79 -3.64
C THR A 21 -12.88 0.91 -2.55
N CYS A 22 -12.13 -0.17 -2.28
CA CYS A 22 -11.03 -0.14 -1.32
C CYS A 22 -9.95 0.87 -1.70
N ILE A 23 -9.59 0.98 -2.98
CA ILE A 23 -8.62 1.97 -3.49
C ILE A 23 -9.16 3.40 -3.30
N THR A 24 -10.42 3.63 -3.63
CA THR A 24 -11.04 4.97 -3.52
C THR A 24 -11.08 5.44 -2.07
N GLU A 25 -11.63 4.62 -1.19
CA GLU A 25 -11.70 4.96 0.24
C GLU A 25 -10.31 5.09 0.87
N MET A 26 -9.36 4.25 0.48
CA MET A 26 -7.98 4.36 0.94
C MET A 26 -7.38 5.72 0.54
N ALA A 27 -7.63 6.18 -0.69
CA ALA A 27 -7.18 7.49 -1.14
C ALA A 27 -7.83 8.63 -0.32
N ASP A 28 -9.11 8.50 0.02
CA ASP A 28 -9.82 9.48 0.84
C ASP A 28 -9.29 9.53 2.28
N TYR A 29 -9.03 8.38 2.90
CA TYR A 29 -8.38 8.31 4.23
C TYR A 29 -6.98 8.91 4.20
N ILE A 30 -6.16 8.57 3.21
CA ILE A 30 -4.81 9.13 3.07
C ILE A 30 -4.89 10.65 2.90
N ARG A 31 -5.81 11.15 2.09
CA ARG A 31 -6.02 12.60 1.93
C ARG A 31 -6.41 13.26 3.24
N ALA A 32 -7.35 12.68 3.98
CA ALA A 32 -7.76 13.19 5.29
C ALA A 32 -6.60 13.25 6.28
N ASP A 33 -5.75 12.22 6.33
CA ASP A 33 -4.57 12.21 7.19
C ASP A 33 -3.51 13.24 6.77
N TYR A 34 -3.30 13.47 5.48
CA TYR A 34 -2.41 14.53 5.03
C TYR A 34 -2.93 15.94 5.40
N LEU A 35 -4.24 16.16 5.40
CA LEU A 35 -4.83 17.44 5.82
C LEU A 35 -4.64 17.74 7.32
N ARG A 36 -4.53 16.69 8.14
CA ARG A 36 -4.25 16.79 9.58
C ARG A 36 -2.83 16.35 9.94
N TRP A 37 -1.88 16.48 9.02
CA TRP A 37 -0.50 16.01 9.19
C TRP A 37 0.19 16.48 10.46
N GLN A 38 -0.17 17.67 10.95
CA GLN A 38 0.40 18.26 12.16
C GLN A 38 -0.07 17.58 13.45
N ASP A 39 -1.21 16.87 13.41
CA ASP A 39 -1.80 16.19 14.58
C ASP A 39 -1.04 14.88 14.90
N PHE A 40 -0.20 14.42 13.99
CA PHE A 40 0.56 13.17 14.17
C PHE A 40 1.91 13.43 14.82
N GLU A 41 2.22 12.63 15.83
CA GLU A 41 3.57 12.43 16.32
C GLU A 41 4.26 11.42 15.40
N LYS A 42 5.33 11.86 14.77
CA LYS A 42 6.05 11.12 13.73
C LYS A 42 7.51 10.95 14.11
N CYS A 43 8.04 9.74 13.99
CA CYS A 43 9.46 9.51 14.11
C CYS A 43 10.01 8.89 12.81
N ALA A 44 11.32 8.94 12.66
CA ALA A 44 11.99 8.28 11.56
C ALA A 44 11.72 6.77 11.64
N ARG A 45 11.51 6.14 10.48
CA ARG A 45 11.39 4.69 10.42
C ARG A 45 12.68 4.02 10.86
N LEU A 46 12.58 2.94 11.62
CA LEU A 46 13.72 2.09 11.94
C LEU A 46 13.93 1.10 10.80
N ALA A 47 15.13 1.09 10.23
CA ALA A 47 15.45 0.24 9.09
C ALA A 47 16.67 -0.61 9.39
N ASN A 48 16.60 -1.89 9.04
CA ASN A 48 17.72 -2.81 9.00
C ASN A 48 18.00 -3.21 7.54
N HIS A 49 19.17 -2.85 7.04
CA HIS A 49 19.60 -3.10 5.67
C HIS A 49 20.49 -4.35 5.61
N SER A 50 20.30 -5.13 4.56
CA SER A 50 21.13 -6.27 4.20
C SER A 50 21.45 -6.23 2.71
N PRO A 51 22.41 -7.05 2.21
CA PRO A 51 22.65 -7.16 0.76
C PRO A 51 21.43 -7.66 -0.03
N GLU A 52 20.47 -8.31 0.64
CA GLU A 52 19.29 -8.90 0.00
C GLU A 52 18.06 -8.00 0.06
N GLY A 53 18.07 -6.96 0.94
CA GLY A 53 16.94 -6.06 1.06
C GLY A 53 16.91 -5.27 2.35
N VAL A 54 15.72 -4.81 2.73
CA VAL A 54 15.48 -3.98 3.92
C VAL A 54 14.29 -4.51 4.71
N ILE A 55 14.39 -4.37 6.04
CA ILE A 55 13.26 -4.54 6.96
C ILE A 55 13.04 -3.21 7.65
N GLU A 56 11.80 -2.72 7.68
CA GLU A 56 11.47 -1.42 8.25
C GLU A 56 10.34 -1.54 9.28
N LEU A 57 10.45 -0.77 10.35
CA LEU A 57 9.38 -0.50 11.29
C LEU A 57 8.96 0.95 11.17
N MET A 58 7.67 1.20 10.96
CA MET A 58 7.12 2.52 10.68
C MET A 58 6.09 2.90 11.75
N PRO A 59 6.51 3.49 12.88
CA PRO A 59 5.60 3.93 13.92
C PRO A 59 5.05 5.34 13.65
N VAL A 60 3.83 5.59 14.13
CA VAL A 60 3.15 6.89 14.13
C VAL A 60 2.06 6.87 15.19
N SER A 61 1.75 8.02 15.78
CA SER A 61 0.58 8.17 16.65
C SER A 61 -0.13 9.51 16.43
N ASP A 62 -1.39 9.54 16.82
CA ASP A 62 -2.12 10.77 17.09
C ASP A 62 -2.54 10.78 18.58
N ALA A 63 -3.44 11.68 18.96
CA ALA A 63 -3.89 11.80 20.35
C ALA A 63 -4.61 10.54 20.90
N SER A 64 -5.08 9.64 20.04
CA SER A 64 -5.92 8.50 20.42
C SER A 64 -5.34 7.14 20.07
N LEU A 65 -4.65 7.03 18.92
CA LEU A 65 -4.15 5.77 18.41
C LEU A 65 -2.66 5.84 18.14
N TYR A 66 -1.97 4.82 18.58
CA TYR A 66 -0.62 4.46 18.17
C TYR A 66 -0.69 3.37 17.11
N ALA A 67 0.04 3.54 16.03
CA ALA A 67 0.12 2.56 14.97
C ALA A 67 1.58 2.23 14.65
N PHE A 68 1.86 1.00 14.29
CA PHE A 68 3.09 0.66 13.60
C PHE A 68 2.83 -0.33 12.48
N LYS A 69 3.70 -0.30 11.48
CA LYS A 69 3.78 -1.32 10.44
C LYS A 69 5.20 -1.87 10.36
N TYR A 70 5.31 -3.20 10.42
CA TYR A 70 6.49 -3.94 9.97
C TYR A 70 6.34 -4.22 8.48
N VAL A 71 7.40 -4.00 7.71
CA VAL A 71 7.42 -4.33 6.28
C VAL A 71 8.84 -4.68 5.85
N ASN A 72 8.95 -5.65 4.93
CA ASN A 72 10.20 -5.93 4.24
C ASN A 72 10.15 -5.47 2.78
N GLY A 73 11.33 -5.26 2.20
CA GLY A 73 11.56 -5.09 0.78
C GLY A 73 12.72 -5.98 0.34
N HIS A 74 12.43 -7.16 -0.22
CA HIS A 74 13.40 -8.15 -0.65
C HIS A 74 13.17 -8.53 -2.12
N PRO A 75 13.74 -7.78 -3.08
CA PRO A 75 13.46 -7.95 -4.52
C PRO A 75 13.74 -9.35 -5.06
N LYS A 76 14.74 -10.06 -4.51
CA LYS A 76 15.13 -11.39 -4.95
C LYS A 76 14.22 -12.52 -4.43
N ASN A 77 13.31 -12.25 -3.52
CA ASN A 77 12.41 -13.25 -2.93
C ASN A 77 11.61 -14.02 -3.98
N THR A 78 11.26 -13.39 -5.10
CA THR A 78 10.55 -14.06 -6.20
C THR A 78 11.33 -15.24 -6.79
N GLN A 79 12.66 -15.24 -6.73
CA GLN A 79 13.49 -16.34 -7.17
C GLN A 79 13.33 -17.60 -6.28
N ALA A 80 12.89 -17.39 -5.03
CA ALA A 80 12.58 -18.47 -4.06
C ALA A 80 11.06 -18.69 -3.90
N GLY A 81 10.22 -18.15 -4.79
CA GLY A 81 8.77 -18.29 -4.75
C GLY A 81 8.09 -17.50 -3.61
N MET A 82 8.81 -16.56 -3.01
CA MET A 82 8.27 -15.71 -1.93
C MET A 82 7.89 -14.32 -2.46
N LEU A 83 7.03 -13.61 -1.71
CA LEU A 83 6.67 -12.23 -2.01
C LEU A 83 7.85 -11.28 -1.77
N THR A 84 8.01 -10.27 -2.63
CA THR A 84 9.01 -9.21 -2.44
C THR A 84 8.74 -8.34 -1.24
N VAL A 85 7.45 -8.16 -0.90
CA VAL A 85 6.97 -7.37 0.23
C VAL A 85 6.02 -8.24 1.04
N MET A 86 6.25 -8.29 2.34
CA MET A 86 5.36 -8.88 3.34
C MET A 86 5.26 -7.89 4.50
N ALA A 87 4.08 -7.72 5.06
CA ALA A 87 3.86 -6.74 6.10
C ALA A 87 2.81 -7.19 7.11
N PHE A 88 2.96 -6.71 8.34
CA PHE A 88 1.91 -6.75 9.36
C PHE A 88 1.96 -5.45 10.16
N GLY A 89 0.89 -5.16 10.89
CA GLY A 89 0.84 -3.98 11.72
C GLY A 89 -0.10 -4.12 12.91
N ALA A 90 -0.01 -3.16 13.81
CA ALA A 90 -0.86 -3.10 14.97
C ALA A 90 -1.37 -1.68 15.22
N LEU A 91 -2.53 -1.60 15.89
CA LEU A 91 -3.06 -0.39 16.51
C LEU A 91 -3.11 -0.59 18.03
N GLY A 92 -2.69 0.44 18.75
CA GLY A 92 -2.80 0.53 20.21
C GLY A 92 -3.58 1.79 20.60
N ASP A 93 -4.31 1.69 21.69
CA ASP A 93 -4.95 2.81 22.34
C ASP A 93 -3.88 3.60 23.12
N VAL A 94 -3.79 4.91 22.89
CA VAL A 94 -2.71 5.73 23.47
C VAL A 94 -2.86 5.88 24.98
N ASP A 95 -4.08 6.02 25.49
CA ASP A 95 -4.32 6.27 26.90
C ASP A 95 -4.00 5.06 27.79
N THR A 96 -4.31 3.87 27.30
CA THR A 96 -4.18 2.63 28.09
C THR A 96 -3.02 1.74 27.66
N GLY A 97 -2.41 2.00 26.50
CA GLY A 97 -1.42 1.13 25.89
C GLY A 97 -1.99 -0.20 25.37
N LYS A 98 -3.33 -0.36 25.38
CA LYS A 98 -3.98 -1.62 25.00
C LYS A 98 -3.88 -1.85 23.50
N PRO A 99 -3.34 -3.00 23.03
CA PRO A 99 -3.42 -3.34 21.63
C PRO A 99 -4.88 -3.63 21.24
N VAL A 100 -5.39 -2.91 20.23
CA VAL A 100 -6.79 -3.02 19.77
C VAL A 100 -6.92 -3.82 18.48
N LEU A 101 -5.88 -3.81 17.64
CA LEU A 101 -5.84 -4.54 16.38
C LEU A 101 -4.44 -5.07 16.10
N LEU A 102 -4.37 -6.27 15.58
CA LEU A 102 -3.20 -6.82 14.87
C LEU A 102 -3.68 -7.33 13.52
N ALA A 103 -3.02 -6.93 12.44
CA ALA A 103 -3.48 -7.23 11.10
C ALA A 103 -2.35 -7.61 10.15
N GLU A 104 -2.64 -8.54 9.24
CA GLU A 104 -1.90 -8.71 7.99
C GLU A 104 -1.97 -7.41 7.17
N MET A 105 -0.86 -6.97 6.59
CA MET A 105 -0.80 -5.70 5.87
C MET A 105 -0.12 -5.78 4.49
N THR A 106 0.16 -6.97 3.97
CA THR A 106 0.78 -7.11 2.64
C THR A 106 -0.16 -6.59 1.56
N LEU A 107 -1.40 -7.07 1.54
CA LEU A 107 -2.43 -6.61 0.60
C LEU A 107 -2.79 -5.13 0.84
N THR A 108 -2.95 -4.74 2.10
CA THR A 108 -3.20 -3.34 2.48
C THR A 108 -2.06 -2.43 2.01
N THR A 109 -0.80 -2.87 2.12
CA THR A 109 0.36 -2.10 1.62
C THR A 109 0.31 -1.91 0.11
N ALA A 110 -0.11 -2.93 -0.65
CA ALA A 110 -0.26 -2.83 -2.10
C ALA A 110 -1.34 -1.81 -2.49
N ILE A 111 -2.53 -1.93 -1.90
CA ILE A 111 -3.67 -1.01 -2.12
C ILE A 111 -3.28 0.42 -1.73
N ARG A 112 -2.73 0.62 -0.54
CA ARG A 112 -2.36 1.94 -0.02
C ARG A 112 -1.30 2.60 -0.88
N THR A 113 -0.32 1.87 -1.36
CA THR A 113 0.75 2.40 -2.20
C THR A 113 0.19 2.90 -3.53
N ALA A 114 -0.65 2.13 -4.17
CA ALA A 114 -1.31 2.51 -5.42
C ALA A 114 -2.28 3.69 -5.23
N ALA A 115 -3.09 3.66 -4.16
CA ALA A 115 -3.98 4.76 -3.82
C ALA A 115 -3.23 6.07 -3.59
N THR A 116 -2.07 6.03 -2.90
CA THR A 116 -1.23 7.21 -2.69
C THR A 116 -0.70 7.77 -4.01
N SER A 117 -0.19 6.91 -4.90
CA SER A 117 0.32 7.33 -6.21
C SER A 117 -0.76 8.02 -7.04
N ALA A 118 -1.93 7.40 -7.13
CA ALA A 118 -3.05 7.95 -7.88
C ALA A 118 -3.62 9.23 -7.24
N LEU A 119 -3.70 9.30 -5.91
CA LEU A 119 -4.09 10.52 -5.19
C LEU A 119 -3.17 11.69 -5.53
N VAL A 120 -1.85 11.50 -5.48
CA VAL A 120 -0.88 12.53 -5.82
C VAL A 120 -0.99 12.92 -7.29
N ALA A 121 -1.17 11.95 -8.17
CA ALA A 121 -1.34 12.21 -9.61
C ALA A 121 -2.59 13.07 -9.92
N ARG A 122 -3.66 12.98 -9.14
CA ARG A 122 -4.85 13.86 -9.27
C ARG A 122 -4.52 15.35 -9.11
N TYR A 123 -3.46 15.69 -8.38
CA TYR A 123 -3.01 17.07 -8.18
C TYR A 123 -1.90 17.50 -9.14
N LEU A 124 -1.15 16.55 -9.70
CA LEU A 124 0.07 16.86 -10.46
C LEU A 124 -0.05 16.52 -11.95
N ALA A 125 -0.93 15.59 -12.33
CA ALA A 125 -1.13 15.25 -13.74
C ALA A 125 -1.99 16.29 -14.45
N ARG A 126 -1.91 16.29 -15.78
CA ARG A 126 -2.80 17.10 -16.61
C ARG A 126 -4.23 16.55 -16.53
N ASP A 127 -5.23 17.42 -16.42
CA ASP A 127 -6.65 17.05 -16.25
C ASP A 127 -7.21 16.17 -17.39
N ASN A 128 -6.65 16.30 -18.58
CA ASN A 128 -7.07 15.55 -19.76
C ASN A 128 -6.25 14.27 -20.00
N SER A 129 -5.45 13.81 -19.04
CA SER A 129 -4.68 12.56 -19.17
C SER A 129 -5.62 11.37 -19.32
N ARG A 130 -5.37 10.52 -20.33
CA ARG A 130 -6.14 9.30 -20.61
C ARG A 130 -5.27 8.07 -20.76
N SER A 131 -3.96 8.29 -20.90
CA SER A 131 -2.97 7.22 -21.02
C SER A 131 -1.83 7.39 -20.03
N MET A 132 -1.22 6.28 -19.63
CA MET A 132 -0.02 6.25 -18.81
C MET A 132 0.97 5.22 -19.34
N ALA A 133 2.25 5.44 -19.05
CA ALA A 133 3.28 4.42 -19.19
C ALA A 133 3.56 3.79 -17.82
N LEU A 134 3.58 2.47 -17.78
CA LEU A 134 3.94 1.69 -16.59
C LEU A 134 5.25 0.96 -16.86
N ILE A 135 6.32 1.50 -16.28
CA ILE A 135 7.67 0.96 -16.42
C ILE A 135 8.01 0.16 -15.17
N GLY A 136 8.27 -1.15 -15.36
CA GLY A 136 8.35 -2.12 -14.28
C GLY A 136 6.99 -2.76 -14.00
N ASN A 137 6.85 -4.05 -14.40
CA ASN A 137 5.59 -4.79 -14.31
C ASN A 137 5.63 -5.85 -13.20
N GLY A 138 6.18 -5.44 -12.04
CA GLY A 138 6.27 -6.26 -10.83
C GLY A 138 4.97 -6.29 -10.02
N SER A 139 5.08 -6.72 -8.76
CA SER A 139 3.92 -6.96 -7.86
C SER A 139 3.01 -5.75 -7.60
N GLN A 140 3.50 -4.52 -7.80
CA GLN A 140 2.72 -3.29 -7.65
C GLN A 140 1.94 -2.89 -8.90
N SER A 141 2.32 -3.39 -10.07
CA SER A 141 1.83 -2.86 -11.36
C SER A 141 0.32 -3.00 -11.55
N GLU A 142 -0.27 -4.13 -11.16
CA GLU A 142 -1.72 -4.35 -11.24
C GLU A 142 -2.49 -3.35 -10.38
N PHE A 143 -2.04 -3.13 -9.14
CA PHE A 143 -2.65 -2.17 -8.23
C PHE A 143 -2.49 -0.73 -8.72
N GLN A 144 -1.34 -0.38 -9.28
CA GLN A 144 -1.10 0.95 -9.88
C GLN A 144 -2.03 1.17 -11.08
N ALA A 145 -2.07 0.21 -12.01
CA ALA A 145 -2.96 0.28 -13.18
C ALA A 145 -4.42 0.51 -12.76
N LEU A 146 -4.90 -0.28 -11.81
CA LEU A 146 -6.27 -0.21 -11.32
C LEU A 146 -6.55 1.11 -10.58
N ALA A 147 -5.62 1.60 -9.76
CA ALA A 147 -5.78 2.86 -9.03
C ALA A 147 -5.84 4.07 -9.98
N PHE A 148 -4.97 4.11 -10.98
CA PHE A 148 -4.98 5.17 -11.99
C PHE A 148 -6.21 5.11 -12.88
N HIS A 149 -6.67 3.91 -13.24
CA HIS A 149 -7.94 3.74 -13.92
C HIS A 149 -9.11 4.28 -13.08
N THR A 150 -9.20 3.83 -11.84
CA THR A 150 -10.32 4.14 -10.94
C THR A 150 -10.37 5.62 -10.55
N LEU A 151 -9.23 6.22 -10.21
CA LEU A 151 -9.18 7.56 -9.63
C LEU A 151 -8.95 8.68 -10.65
N LEU A 152 -8.34 8.39 -11.81
CA LEU A 152 -8.01 9.39 -12.83
C LEU A 152 -8.69 9.12 -14.19
N GLY A 153 -9.33 7.97 -14.38
CA GLY A 153 -9.96 7.62 -15.65
C GLY A 153 -8.94 7.28 -16.75
N ILE A 154 -7.76 6.80 -16.39
CA ILE A 154 -6.78 6.27 -17.34
C ILE A 154 -7.37 5.01 -17.98
N ASN A 155 -7.42 4.96 -19.30
CA ASN A 155 -8.00 3.86 -20.06
C ASN A 155 -7.04 3.23 -21.10
N GLU A 156 -5.84 3.80 -21.23
CA GLU A 156 -4.76 3.24 -22.05
C GLU A 156 -3.49 3.13 -21.18
N ILE A 157 -2.95 1.93 -21.07
CA ILE A 157 -1.72 1.68 -20.29
C ILE A 157 -0.69 1.07 -21.22
N ARG A 158 0.46 1.72 -21.34
CA ARG A 158 1.62 1.24 -22.11
C ARG A 158 2.59 0.59 -21.14
N LEU A 159 2.79 -0.70 -21.33
CA LEU A 159 3.59 -1.53 -20.42
C LEU A 159 5.02 -1.69 -20.96
N PHE A 160 6.00 -1.62 -20.07
CA PHE A 160 7.38 -1.97 -20.35
C PHE A 160 8.05 -2.59 -19.11
N ASP A 161 8.76 -3.68 -19.32
CA ASP A 161 9.65 -4.31 -18.33
C ASP A 161 10.87 -4.91 -19.06
N ILE A 162 11.98 -5.03 -18.35
CA ILE A 162 13.15 -5.77 -18.85
C ILE A 162 12.87 -7.28 -18.92
N ASP A 163 11.94 -7.78 -18.10
CA ASP A 163 11.40 -9.14 -18.17
C ASP A 163 10.10 -9.16 -18.99
N ALA A 164 10.18 -9.67 -20.20
CA ALA A 164 9.01 -9.81 -21.08
C ALA A 164 7.89 -10.68 -20.48
N LYS A 165 8.21 -11.63 -19.58
CA LYS A 165 7.19 -12.44 -18.90
C LYS A 165 6.38 -11.62 -17.89
N ALA A 166 7.02 -10.66 -17.20
CA ALA A 166 6.32 -9.76 -16.30
C ALA A 166 5.31 -8.90 -17.06
N THR A 167 5.70 -8.37 -18.24
CA THR A 167 4.79 -7.63 -19.11
C THR A 167 3.65 -8.51 -19.62
N ALA A 168 3.94 -9.72 -20.11
CA ALA A 168 2.91 -10.64 -20.60
C ALA A 168 1.91 -11.08 -19.53
N LYS A 169 2.35 -11.16 -18.26
CA LYS A 169 1.47 -11.48 -17.13
C LYS A 169 0.48 -10.34 -16.83
N LEU A 170 0.91 -9.09 -17.01
CA LEU A 170 0.10 -7.91 -16.69
C LEU A 170 -0.86 -7.54 -17.83
N ALA A 171 -0.52 -7.84 -19.07
CA ALA A 171 -1.32 -7.54 -20.28
C ALA A 171 -2.56 -8.46 -20.38
#